data_b07d72e9b1d3ef67385930f8b5a6df35
#
_entry.id   b07d72e9b1d3ef67385930f8b5a6df35
#
_cell.length_a   1.000
_cell.length_b   1.000
_cell.length_c   1.000
_cell.angle_alpha   90.00
_cell.angle_beta   90.00
_cell.angle_gamma   90.00
#
_symmetry.space_group_name_H-M   'P 1'
#
loop_
_entity.id
_entity.type
_entity.pdbx_description
1 polymer ?
#
loop_
_entity_poly.entity_id
_entity_poly.type
_entity_poly.pdbx_seq_one_letter_code
_entity_poly.pdbx_strand_id
1 'polypeptide(L)'
;MMRRRTPLLTGCTTLALALGATACGGGGPVSAGGGDQALSGQSVSVAGVWSGAEQKNFQKVLDAFTEKTGAKTQFVSTGDNVSTVVGSKIEGGNAPDVVMVPQVGVLQQFAGKGWLEPLSPTTQKAVAANYAPVWKNYGSVKGTLYGLYFKAAHKSTVWYSPDALDQAGVQPPKTYDEMLKAGHSVSDSGLAAFSVAGQDGWTLTDWFENVYLSQAGPEKYDALAAHELKWTDGSVVDALTTLSTLFKDKQLLAGGQKGALNTDFPGSVEKVFGPKPEAGMVYEGDFVAGVAKDQFGRKIGEDADFFPFPPVGAGEAPVVSGGDAAVVLKDGKNTKAGMALLEYLATPEAAAVWAGAGGFLSPNRKLDLTSYGDDVTRTTAKSLIAAGDTVRFDMSDQAPAAFGGTKGAGEWKILQDFLRDPADPKATAAQLESAAAKAYKG
;
A
#
# COMPACT_ATOMS: atom_id res chain seq x y z
N MET A 1 -20.39 36.89 -58.54
CA MET A 1 -21.21 38.07 -58.20
C MET A 1 -20.81 38.52 -56.84
N MET A 2 -19.92 39.49 -56.69
CA MET A 2 -20.20 40.92 -56.55
C MET A 2 -21.19 41.19 -55.43
N ARG A 3 -20.98 41.98 -54.41
CA ARG A 3 -20.24 43.25 -54.18
C ARG A 3 -20.14 43.47 -52.68
N ARG A 4 -19.02 43.88 -52.04
CA ARG A 4 -18.62 45.28 -51.74
C ARG A 4 -19.61 45.95 -50.74
N ARG A 5 -19.28 46.69 -49.69
CA ARG A 5 -18.10 47.54 -49.32
C ARG A 5 -18.28 48.00 -47.83
N THR A 6 -17.18 48.20 -47.16
CA THR A 6 -16.91 49.13 -46.05
C THR A 6 -17.30 50.60 -46.38
N PRO A 7 -17.01 51.64 -45.52
CA PRO A 7 -16.47 51.83 -44.17
C PRO A 7 -17.08 53.05 -43.40
N LEU A 8 -16.29 53.53 -42.41
CA LEU A 8 -16.16 54.91 -41.80
C LEU A 8 -16.80 55.05 -40.39
N LEU A 9 -16.25 55.75 -39.47
CA LEU A 9 -15.05 56.50 -39.09
C LEU A 9 -15.35 57.23 -37.78
N THR A 10 -14.39 57.26 -36.88
CA THR A 10 -13.89 58.37 -36.06
C THR A 10 -14.73 58.97 -34.93
N GLY A 11 -14.09 59.06 -33.75
CA GLY A 11 -14.47 59.94 -32.64
C GLY A 11 -13.53 59.81 -31.45
N CYS A 12 -12.36 60.46 -31.50
CA CYS A 12 -11.52 60.76 -30.36
C CYS A 12 -12.17 61.85 -29.49
N THR A 13 -12.13 61.68 -28.15
CA THR A 13 -12.02 62.83 -27.23
C THR A 13 -11.30 62.39 -25.95
N THR A 14 -10.18 62.99 -25.76
CA THR A 14 -9.38 63.08 -24.52
C THR A 14 -10.03 64.07 -23.55
N LEU A 15 -10.04 63.76 -22.25
CA LEU A 15 -9.82 64.78 -21.22
C LEU A 15 -9.35 64.23 -19.90
N ALA A 16 -8.55 65.03 -19.24
CA ALA A 16 -7.54 64.76 -18.24
C ALA A 16 -8.01 64.80 -16.79
N LEU A 17 -7.18 64.23 -15.94
CA LEU A 17 -6.79 64.56 -14.53
C LEU A 17 -7.84 65.08 -13.57
N ALA A 18 -7.92 64.41 -12.39
CA ALA A 18 -7.83 65.07 -11.07
C ALA A 18 -7.39 64.07 -10.00
N LEU A 19 -6.28 64.40 -9.30
CA LEU A 19 -5.83 63.84 -8.05
C LEU A 19 -6.81 64.16 -6.92
N GLY A 20 -7.00 63.16 -6.00
CA GLY A 20 -7.70 63.39 -4.73
C GLY A 20 -7.25 62.32 -3.73
N ALA A 21 -6.22 62.63 -2.93
CA ALA A 21 -5.87 61.86 -1.74
C ALA A 21 -6.81 62.28 -0.60
N THR A 22 -7.47 61.27 0.04
CA THR A 22 -7.91 61.40 1.45
C THR A 22 -7.87 60.04 2.11
N ALA A 23 -7.06 59.98 3.19
CA ALA A 23 -7.04 58.90 4.17
C ALA A 23 -8.25 59.04 5.10
N CYS A 24 -8.81 57.89 5.53
CA CYS A 24 -9.15 57.60 6.93
C CYS A 24 -10.09 56.40 7.06
N GLY A 25 -9.65 55.37 7.71
CA GLY A 25 -10.26 54.71 8.87
C GLY A 25 -11.60 53.97 8.67
N GLY A 26 -11.51 52.67 8.68
CA GLY A 26 -12.68 51.78 8.86
C GLY A 26 -12.21 50.35 9.05
N GLY A 27 -11.94 49.97 10.31
CA GLY A 27 -11.67 48.56 10.66
C GLY A 27 -12.93 47.70 10.39
N GLY A 28 -12.88 46.91 9.35
CA GLY A 28 -13.78 45.77 9.16
C GLY A 28 -13.13 44.52 9.76
N PRO A 29 -13.90 43.56 10.28
CA PRO A 29 -13.33 42.36 10.88
C PRO A 29 -12.54 41.60 9.81
N VAL A 30 -11.28 41.35 10.10
CA VAL A 30 -10.42 40.45 9.31
C VAL A 30 -11.02 39.07 9.45
N SER A 31 -11.68 38.57 8.41
CA SER A 31 -12.00 37.15 8.27
C SER A 31 -10.68 36.39 8.30
N ALA A 32 -10.39 35.75 9.44
CA ALA A 32 -9.40 34.70 9.55
C ALA A 32 -9.91 33.47 8.78
N GLY A 33 -9.57 33.40 7.51
CA GLY A 33 -10.01 32.30 6.62
C GLY A 33 -9.34 32.40 5.25
N GLY A 34 -8.01 32.55 5.25
CA GLY A 34 -7.20 32.49 4.03
C GLY A 34 -6.03 31.58 4.26
N GLY A 35 -6.20 30.29 4.05
CA GLY A 35 -5.07 29.40 3.83
C GLY A 35 -4.27 29.95 2.65
N ASP A 36 -2.96 30.02 2.83
CA ASP A 36 -2.03 30.50 1.83
C ASP A 36 -2.19 29.63 0.56
N GLN A 37 -2.96 30.07 -0.46
CA GLN A 37 -3.13 29.38 -1.74
C GLN A 37 -1.87 29.55 -2.61
N ALA A 38 -0.72 29.27 -2.01
CA ALA A 38 0.60 29.46 -2.62
C ALA A 38 0.83 28.66 -3.91
N LEU A 39 -0.02 27.66 -4.19
CA LEU A 39 0.04 26.81 -5.38
C LEU A 39 -1.20 26.96 -6.28
N SER A 40 -1.96 28.04 -6.12
CA SER A 40 -3.13 28.30 -6.98
C SER A 40 -2.75 28.30 -8.45
N GLY A 41 -3.54 27.58 -9.27
CA GLY A 41 -3.28 27.42 -10.70
C GLY A 41 -2.26 26.33 -11.07
N GLN A 42 -1.62 25.71 -10.10
CA GLN A 42 -0.74 24.56 -10.34
C GLN A 42 -1.51 23.24 -10.29
N SER A 43 -0.94 22.18 -10.88
CA SER A 43 -1.50 20.84 -10.83
C SER A 43 -0.41 19.83 -10.46
N VAL A 44 -0.80 18.79 -9.72
CA VAL A 44 0.07 17.66 -9.35
C VAL A 44 -0.57 16.37 -9.84
N SER A 45 0.14 15.64 -10.68
CA SER A 45 -0.22 14.29 -11.11
C SER A 45 0.41 13.27 -10.17
N VAL A 46 -0.41 12.37 -9.64
CA VAL A 46 0.00 11.33 -8.69
C VAL A 46 -0.33 9.97 -9.28
N ALA A 47 0.59 9.04 -9.24
CA ALA A 47 0.35 7.64 -9.60
C ALA A 47 0.59 6.72 -8.40
N GLY A 48 -0.09 5.58 -8.35
CA GLY A 48 0.07 4.60 -7.28
C GLY A 48 -0.75 3.34 -7.54
N VAL A 49 -0.58 2.32 -6.70
CA VAL A 49 -1.25 1.02 -6.87
C VAL A 49 -2.74 1.06 -6.56
N TRP A 50 -3.16 1.93 -5.68
CA TRP A 50 -4.48 1.90 -5.07
C TRP A 50 -5.63 2.08 -6.05
N SER A 51 -6.68 1.29 -5.85
CA SER A 51 -7.95 1.35 -6.58
C SER A 51 -9.13 1.24 -5.60
N GLY A 52 -10.36 1.38 -6.08
CA GLY A 52 -11.57 1.18 -5.27
C GLY A 52 -11.62 2.05 -4.01
N ALA A 53 -11.73 1.42 -2.84
CA ALA A 53 -11.84 2.09 -1.54
C ALA A 53 -10.56 2.85 -1.16
N GLU A 54 -9.39 2.25 -1.35
CA GLU A 54 -8.12 2.89 -1.02
C GLU A 54 -7.88 4.13 -1.86
N GLN A 55 -8.15 4.06 -3.18
CA GLN A 55 -8.08 5.23 -4.05
C GLN A 55 -9.01 6.35 -3.59
N LYS A 56 -10.25 6.02 -3.21
CA LYS A 56 -11.22 7.01 -2.72
C LYS A 56 -10.74 7.66 -1.42
N ASN A 57 -10.13 6.89 -0.51
CA ASN A 57 -9.63 7.41 0.75
C ASN A 57 -8.38 8.26 0.55
N PHE A 58 -7.47 7.86 -0.33
CA PHE A 58 -6.34 8.72 -0.69
C PHE A 58 -6.78 9.98 -1.43
N GLN A 59 -7.83 9.92 -2.26
CA GLN A 59 -8.39 11.13 -2.90
C GLN A 59 -8.84 12.16 -1.87
N LYS A 60 -9.41 11.76 -0.72
CA LYS A 60 -9.75 12.69 0.38
C LYS A 60 -8.51 13.43 0.91
N VAL A 61 -7.37 12.73 1.01
CA VAL A 61 -6.09 13.35 1.41
C VAL A 61 -5.62 14.38 0.36
N LEU A 62 -5.76 14.04 -0.92
CA LEU A 62 -5.42 14.94 -2.02
C LEU A 62 -6.38 16.15 -2.10
N ASP A 63 -7.65 15.94 -1.81
CA ASP A 63 -8.66 17.03 -1.76
C ASP A 63 -8.35 18.00 -0.62
N ALA A 64 -7.96 17.50 0.56
CA ALA A 64 -7.51 18.34 1.68
C ALA A 64 -6.22 19.12 1.35
N PHE A 65 -5.29 18.53 0.61
CA PHE A 65 -4.13 19.26 0.08
C PHE A 65 -4.55 20.36 -0.90
N THR A 66 -5.50 20.07 -1.78
CA THR A 66 -6.06 21.04 -2.75
C THR A 66 -6.72 22.21 -2.02
N GLU A 67 -7.55 21.94 -1.01
CA GLU A 67 -8.20 22.96 -0.19
C GLU A 67 -7.17 23.86 0.52
N LYS A 68 -6.13 23.26 1.08
CA LYS A 68 -5.08 23.98 1.81
C LYS A 68 -4.20 24.85 0.91
N THR A 69 -3.90 24.40 -0.33
CA THR A 69 -2.83 25.01 -1.16
C THR A 69 -3.33 25.66 -2.44
N GLY A 70 -4.53 25.35 -2.89
CA GLY A 70 -5.09 25.76 -4.19
C GLY A 70 -4.56 24.96 -5.40
N ALA A 71 -3.64 24.02 -5.21
CA ALA A 71 -3.18 23.13 -6.27
C ALA A 71 -4.25 22.09 -6.64
N LYS A 72 -4.45 21.83 -7.92
CA LYS A 72 -5.29 20.71 -8.38
C LYS A 72 -4.49 19.42 -8.33
N THR A 73 -5.12 18.33 -7.88
CA THR A 73 -4.50 17.00 -7.86
C THR A 73 -5.24 16.05 -8.80
N GLN A 74 -4.49 15.12 -9.40
CA GLN A 74 -5.04 14.06 -10.21
C GLN A 74 -4.35 12.75 -9.85
N PHE A 75 -5.09 11.77 -9.38
CA PHE A 75 -4.59 10.43 -9.09
C PHE A 75 -4.92 9.45 -10.23
N VAL A 76 -3.95 8.62 -10.60
CA VAL A 76 -4.11 7.55 -11.58
C VAL A 76 -3.58 6.25 -10.99
N SER A 77 -4.44 5.24 -10.90
CA SER A 77 -4.01 3.90 -10.48
C SER A 77 -3.13 3.24 -11.55
N THR A 78 -2.05 2.64 -11.12
CA THR A 78 -1.17 1.79 -11.95
C THR A 78 -1.56 0.31 -11.83
N GLY A 79 -2.44 -0.04 -10.86
CA GLY A 79 -2.52 -1.40 -10.36
C GLY A 79 -1.13 -1.86 -9.88
N ASP A 80 -0.91 -3.17 -9.76
CA ASP A 80 0.32 -3.74 -9.21
C ASP A 80 1.56 -3.59 -10.12
N ASN A 81 1.44 -2.89 -11.24
CA ASN A 81 2.53 -2.73 -12.23
C ASN A 81 3.28 -1.39 -12.12
N VAL A 82 3.50 -0.87 -10.92
CA VAL A 82 4.13 0.46 -10.71
C VAL A 82 5.43 0.59 -11.49
N SER A 83 6.35 -0.36 -11.33
CA SER A 83 7.66 -0.31 -12.00
C SER A 83 7.54 -0.19 -13.52
N THR A 84 6.70 -1.03 -14.14
CA THR A 84 6.54 -1.06 -15.60
C THR A 84 5.76 0.15 -16.12
N VAL A 85 4.63 0.48 -15.48
CA VAL A 85 3.75 1.57 -15.94
C VAL A 85 4.43 2.92 -15.78
N VAL A 86 5.05 3.17 -14.64
CA VAL A 86 5.76 4.44 -14.37
C VAL A 86 7.01 4.53 -15.23
N GLY A 87 7.78 3.45 -15.35
CA GLY A 87 8.95 3.40 -16.24
C GLY A 87 8.62 3.77 -17.68
N SER A 88 7.57 3.17 -18.26
CA SER A 88 7.09 3.49 -19.61
C SER A 88 6.61 4.94 -19.75
N LYS A 89 5.98 5.50 -18.70
CA LYS A 89 5.55 6.91 -18.71
C LYS A 89 6.75 7.88 -18.69
N ILE A 90 7.79 7.57 -17.93
CA ILE A 90 9.03 8.36 -17.87
C ILE A 90 9.70 8.33 -19.25
N GLU A 91 9.92 7.14 -19.80
CA GLU A 91 10.54 6.95 -21.11
C GLU A 91 9.74 7.61 -22.25
N GLY A 92 8.42 7.65 -22.11
CA GLY A 92 7.50 8.33 -23.05
C GLY A 92 7.35 9.84 -22.84
N GLY A 93 8.07 10.47 -21.90
CA GLY A 93 8.00 11.91 -21.60
C GLY A 93 6.71 12.37 -20.96
N ASN A 94 5.96 11.46 -20.31
CA ASN A 94 4.71 11.72 -19.59
C ASN A 94 4.78 11.24 -18.13
N ALA A 95 5.92 11.46 -17.49
CA ALA A 95 6.12 11.13 -16.08
C ALA A 95 5.07 11.80 -15.19
N PRO A 96 4.49 11.09 -14.20
CA PRO A 96 3.74 11.75 -13.12
C PRO A 96 4.67 12.60 -12.27
N ASP A 97 4.13 13.55 -11.50
CA ASP A 97 4.94 14.36 -10.60
C ASP A 97 5.33 13.58 -9.33
N VAL A 98 4.40 12.79 -8.82
CA VAL A 98 4.55 11.98 -7.59
C VAL A 98 4.13 10.54 -7.88
N VAL A 99 4.84 9.60 -7.27
CA VAL A 99 4.45 8.18 -7.28
C VAL A 99 4.40 7.65 -5.85
N MET A 100 3.34 6.93 -5.54
CA MET A 100 3.24 6.11 -4.33
C MET A 100 3.81 4.73 -4.66
N VAL A 101 4.95 4.40 -4.06
CA VAL A 101 5.72 3.18 -4.37
C VAL A 101 5.64 2.24 -3.16
N PRO A 102 5.02 1.06 -3.28
CA PRO A 102 4.97 0.09 -2.19
C PRO A 102 6.32 -0.63 -1.98
N GLN A 103 7.05 -0.91 -3.05
CA GLN A 103 8.26 -1.72 -2.98
C GLN A 103 9.53 -0.86 -2.79
N VAL A 104 10.34 -1.18 -1.79
CA VAL A 104 11.69 -0.64 -1.57
C VAL A 104 12.58 -0.89 -2.80
N GLY A 105 12.50 -2.09 -3.38
CA GLY A 105 13.29 -2.45 -4.57
C GLY A 105 12.95 -1.61 -5.80
N VAL A 106 11.68 -1.22 -5.99
CA VAL A 106 11.26 -0.31 -7.06
C VAL A 106 11.77 1.11 -6.79
N LEU A 107 11.70 1.60 -5.55
CA LEU A 107 12.28 2.88 -5.17
C LEU A 107 13.79 2.91 -5.45
N GLN A 108 14.51 1.85 -5.07
CA GLN A 108 15.94 1.71 -5.33
C GLN A 108 16.24 1.69 -6.84
N GLN A 109 15.44 0.97 -7.63
CA GLN A 109 15.56 0.96 -9.09
C GLN A 109 15.38 2.35 -9.69
N PHE A 110 14.35 3.08 -9.28
CA PHE A 110 14.08 4.43 -9.78
C PHE A 110 15.19 5.42 -9.40
N ALA A 111 15.67 5.35 -8.14
CA ALA A 111 16.79 6.16 -7.68
C ALA A 111 18.08 5.81 -8.42
N GLY A 112 18.35 4.51 -8.65
CA GLY A 112 19.52 4.03 -9.40
C GLY A 112 19.54 4.51 -10.86
N LYS A 113 18.37 4.63 -11.49
CA LYS A 113 18.18 5.21 -12.82
C LYS A 113 18.25 6.74 -12.84
N GLY A 114 18.36 7.38 -11.67
CA GLY A 114 18.40 8.83 -11.56
C GLY A 114 17.06 9.53 -11.81
N TRP A 115 15.94 8.81 -11.69
CA TRP A 115 14.60 9.35 -11.97
C TRP A 115 13.97 10.11 -10.80
N LEU A 116 14.54 9.99 -9.58
CA LEU A 116 13.97 10.58 -8.38
C LEU A 116 14.67 11.87 -7.95
N GLU A 117 13.89 12.84 -7.47
CA GLU A 117 14.39 14.00 -6.75
C GLU A 117 14.63 13.66 -5.28
N PRO A 118 15.76 14.08 -4.66
CA PRO A 118 15.91 14.02 -3.21
C PRO A 118 14.80 14.80 -2.51
N LEU A 119 14.31 14.30 -1.37
CA LEU A 119 13.28 15.00 -0.60
C LEU A 119 13.76 16.36 -0.09
N SER A 120 12.82 17.32 0.02
CA SER A 120 13.12 18.66 0.52
C SER A 120 13.68 18.61 1.95
N PRO A 121 14.50 19.61 2.36
CA PRO A 121 14.99 19.70 3.73
C PRO A 121 13.86 19.72 4.78
N THR A 122 12.70 20.30 4.44
CA THR A 122 11.50 20.30 5.29
C THR A 122 11.00 18.90 5.53
N THR A 123 10.81 18.11 4.47
CA THR A 123 10.36 16.72 4.57
C THR A 123 11.38 15.86 5.31
N GLN A 124 12.69 16.02 5.01
CA GLN A 124 13.76 15.30 5.71
C GLN A 124 13.75 15.55 7.22
N LYS A 125 13.55 16.83 7.64
CA LYS A 125 13.42 17.22 9.05
C LYS A 125 12.18 16.57 9.69
N ALA A 126 11.04 16.56 9.00
CA ALA A 126 9.82 15.93 9.49
C ALA A 126 10.01 14.41 9.67
N VAL A 127 10.63 13.73 8.70
CA VAL A 127 10.95 12.30 8.80
C VAL A 127 11.86 12.02 10.00
N ALA A 128 12.94 12.80 10.18
CA ALA A 128 13.87 12.60 11.28
C ALA A 128 13.22 12.81 12.66
N ALA A 129 12.25 13.71 12.77
CA ALA A 129 11.58 14.04 14.03
C ALA A 129 10.40 13.10 14.37
N ASN A 130 9.67 12.63 13.35
CA ASN A 130 8.35 12.03 13.54
C ASN A 130 8.29 10.55 13.21
N TYR A 131 9.28 9.98 12.52
CA TYR A 131 9.26 8.59 12.05
C TYR A 131 10.30 7.74 12.80
N ALA A 132 10.09 6.45 12.88
CA ALA A 132 11.13 5.54 13.34
C ALA A 132 12.28 5.48 12.30
N PRO A 133 13.53 5.27 12.73
CA PRO A 133 14.70 5.25 11.83
C PRO A 133 14.56 4.29 10.65
N VAL A 134 13.87 3.17 10.83
CA VAL A 134 13.64 2.15 9.81
C VAL A 134 12.94 2.72 8.56
N TRP A 135 11.96 3.60 8.71
CA TRP A 135 11.26 4.22 7.59
C TRP A 135 12.16 5.16 6.79
N LYS A 136 13.07 5.88 7.47
CA LYS A 136 14.10 6.66 6.80
C LYS A 136 15.05 5.77 6.01
N ASN A 137 15.44 4.63 6.58
CA ASN A 137 16.35 3.70 5.93
C ASN A 137 15.74 3.13 4.63
N TYR A 138 14.48 2.66 4.67
CA TYR A 138 13.78 2.16 3.48
C TYR A 138 13.55 3.23 2.41
N GLY A 139 13.34 4.48 2.80
CA GLY A 139 13.21 5.61 1.87
C GLY A 139 14.54 6.13 1.30
N SER A 140 15.69 5.59 1.74
CA SER A 140 17.01 6.11 1.40
C SER A 140 17.77 5.18 0.46
N VAL A 141 18.48 5.77 -0.51
CA VAL A 141 19.40 5.05 -1.40
C VAL A 141 20.76 5.74 -1.35
N LYS A 142 21.80 4.98 -0.97
CA LYS A 142 23.18 5.50 -0.81
C LYS A 142 23.26 6.76 0.07
N GLY A 143 22.47 6.76 1.16
CA GLY A 143 22.45 7.85 2.13
C GLY A 143 21.59 9.06 1.76
N THR A 144 21.01 9.10 0.57
CA THR A 144 20.07 10.15 0.13
C THR A 144 18.64 9.69 0.32
N LEU A 145 17.81 10.50 0.99
CA LEU A 145 16.39 10.22 1.22
C LEU A 145 15.56 10.66 0.00
N TYR A 146 14.92 9.69 -0.65
CA TYR A 146 14.06 9.87 -1.82
C TYR A 146 12.59 9.59 -1.54
N GLY A 147 12.29 8.71 -0.59
CA GLY A 147 10.94 8.27 -0.28
C GLY A 147 10.46 8.72 1.10
N LEU A 148 9.24 9.27 1.15
CA LEU A 148 8.48 9.52 2.37
C LEU A 148 7.45 8.40 2.52
N TYR A 149 7.61 7.52 3.50
CA TYR A 149 6.58 6.54 3.83
C TYR A 149 5.35 7.25 4.41
N PHE A 150 4.26 7.23 3.66
CA PHE A 150 2.99 7.84 4.07
C PHE A 150 2.08 6.81 4.74
N LYS A 151 2.02 5.61 4.20
CA LYS A 151 1.22 4.50 4.70
C LYS A 151 2.14 3.38 5.18
N ALA A 152 1.84 2.81 6.34
CA ALA A 152 2.36 1.54 6.80
C ALA A 152 1.28 0.47 6.66
N ALA A 153 1.67 -0.80 6.69
CA ALA A 153 0.76 -1.93 6.71
C ALA A 153 1.20 -2.96 7.76
N HIS A 154 0.24 -3.63 8.37
CA HIS A 154 0.44 -4.82 9.20
C HIS A 154 -0.05 -6.03 8.42
N LYS A 155 0.88 -6.77 7.79
CA LYS A 155 0.59 -7.87 6.87
C LYS A 155 0.57 -9.25 7.56
N SER A 156 0.20 -9.29 8.84
CA SER A 156 0.06 -10.54 9.59
C SER A 156 -1.31 -10.62 10.27
N THR A 157 -2.38 -10.37 9.50
CA THR A 157 -3.76 -10.39 9.99
C THR A 157 -4.61 -11.36 9.16
N VAL A 158 -5.32 -12.26 9.83
CA VAL A 158 -6.32 -13.12 9.20
C VAL A 158 -7.69 -12.58 9.52
N TRP A 159 -8.35 -11.98 8.55
CA TRP A 159 -9.68 -11.40 8.67
C TRP A 159 -10.74 -12.47 8.51
N TYR A 160 -11.80 -12.38 9.27
CA TYR A 160 -12.88 -13.36 9.25
C TYR A 160 -14.27 -12.72 9.43
N SER A 161 -15.28 -13.41 8.96
CA SER A 161 -16.67 -13.13 9.30
C SER A 161 -17.00 -13.81 10.64
N PRO A 162 -17.34 -13.07 11.71
CA PRO A 162 -17.79 -13.67 12.98
C PRO A 162 -18.94 -14.65 12.76
N ASP A 163 -19.91 -14.31 11.93
CA ASP A 163 -21.05 -15.19 11.61
C ASP A 163 -20.60 -16.52 11.00
N ALA A 164 -19.55 -16.53 10.15
CA ALA A 164 -19.04 -17.74 9.53
C ALA A 164 -18.35 -18.66 10.55
N LEU A 165 -17.58 -18.11 11.49
CA LEU A 165 -16.93 -18.86 12.56
C LEU A 165 -17.97 -19.39 13.57
N ASP A 166 -18.94 -18.57 13.94
CA ASP A 166 -20.03 -18.96 14.86
C ASP A 166 -20.89 -20.07 14.24
N GLN A 167 -21.23 -19.98 12.95
CA GLN A 167 -21.96 -21.03 12.23
C GLN A 167 -21.17 -22.35 12.19
N ALA A 168 -19.84 -22.29 12.07
CA ALA A 168 -18.95 -23.44 12.10
C ALA A 168 -18.68 -23.95 13.53
N GLY A 169 -19.11 -23.22 14.57
CA GLY A 169 -18.87 -23.56 15.97
C GLY A 169 -17.41 -23.45 16.40
N VAL A 170 -16.64 -22.56 15.78
CA VAL A 170 -15.21 -22.38 16.05
C VAL A 170 -14.90 -20.97 16.56
N GLN A 171 -13.83 -20.87 17.31
CA GLN A 171 -13.27 -19.58 17.76
C GLN A 171 -12.01 -19.23 16.97
N PRO A 172 -11.57 -17.95 16.95
CA PRO A 172 -10.32 -17.57 16.33
C PRO A 172 -9.16 -18.44 16.80
N PRO A 173 -8.43 -19.10 15.86
CA PRO A 173 -7.38 -20.06 16.16
C PRO A 173 -6.13 -19.38 16.73
N LYS A 174 -5.36 -20.11 17.53
CA LYS A 174 -4.14 -19.62 18.19
C LYS A 174 -2.86 -20.22 17.60
N THR A 175 -2.97 -21.27 16.78
CA THR A 175 -1.87 -21.91 16.07
C THR A 175 -2.24 -22.17 14.64
N TYR A 176 -1.24 -22.35 13.78
CA TYR A 176 -1.47 -22.65 12.35
C TYR A 176 -2.28 -23.95 12.16
N ASP A 177 -1.99 -24.97 12.96
CA ASP A 177 -2.72 -26.23 12.90
C ASP A 177 -4.18 -26.06 13.34
N GLU A 178 -4.44 -25.22 14.35
CA GLU A 178 -5.82 -24.86 14.74
C GLU A 178 -6.52 -24.08 13.64
N MET A 179 -5.79 -23.21 12.92
CA MET A 179 -6.33 -22.46 11.79
C MET A 179 -6.77 -23.38 10.65
N LEU A 180 -5.98 -24.40 10.31
CA LEU A 180 -6.38 -25.40 9.32
C LEU A 180 -7.60 -26.22 9.79
N LYS A 181 -7.63 -26.62 11.07
CA LYS A 181 -8.79 -27.36 11.64
C LYS A 181 -10.06 -26.50 11.65
N ALA A 182 -9.96 -25.25 12.09
CA ALA A 182 -11.07 -24.29 12.02
C ALA A 182 -11.56 -24.10 10.58
N GLY A 183 -10.61 -24.04 9.63
CA GLY A 183 -10.91 -24.00 8.20
C GLY A 183 -11.74 -25.18 7.71
N HIS A 184 -11.42 -26.38 8.12
CA HIS A 184 -12.25 -27.57 7.80
C HIS A 184 -13.64 -27.47 8.38
N SER A 185 -13.78 -27.01 9.65
CA SER A 185 -15.11 -26.80 10.25
C SER A 185 -15.93 -25.74 9.49
N VAL A 186 -15.28 -24.66 9.04
CA VAL A 186 -15.93 -23.67 8.16
C VAL A 186 -16.35 -24.31 6.83
N SER A 187 -15.51 -25.18 6.26
CA SER A 187 -15.85 -25.87 5.00
C SER A 187 -17.03 -26.83 5.19
N ASP A 188 -17.09 -27.55 6.29
CA ASP A 188 -18.20 -28.45 6.63
C ASP A 188 -19.52 -27.67 6.86
N SER A 189 -19.45 -26.39 7.24
CA SER A 189 -20.63 -25.52 7.39
C SER A 189 -21.17 -24.95 6.09
N GLY A 190 -20.46 -25.16 4.95
CA GLY A 190 -20.92 -24.82 3.61
C GLY A 190 -20.23 -23.63 2.93
N LEU A 191 -19.26 -22.99 3.59
CA LEU A 191 -18.37 -21.98 3.00
C LEU A 191 -16.98 -22.60 2.80
N ALA A 192 -16.18 -22.08 1.85
CA ALA A 192 -14.76 -22.38 1.87
C ALA A 192 -14.10 -21.72 3.11
N ALA A 193 -12.96 -22.28 3.56
CA ALA A 193 -12.25 -21.68 4.67
C ALA A 193 -11.68 -20.31 4.31
N PHE A 194 -10.90 -20.28 3.22
CA PHE A 194 -10.13 -19.08 2.83
C PHE A 194 -10.45 -18.61 1.42
N SER A 195 -10.57 -17.31 1.26
CA SER A 195 -10.41 -16.63 0.00
C SER A 195 -8.95 -16.19 -0.17
N VAL A 196 -8.31 -16.60 -1.26
CA VAL A 196 -6.90 -16.30 -1.56
C VAL A 196 -6.81 -15.49 -2.85
N ALA A 197 -6.12 -14.35 -2.80
CA ALA A 197 -5.95 -13.44 -3.92
C ALA A 197 -4.75 -13.79 -4.81
N GLY A 198 -4.69 -15.02 -5.31
CA GLY A 198 -3.55 -15.52 -6.08
C GLY A 198 -3.30 -14.84 -7.42
N GLN A 199 -4.29 -14.08 -7.97
CA GLN A 199 -4.14 -13.37 -9.25
C GLN A 199 -3.08 -12.28 -9.19
N ASP A 200 -2.93 -11.60 -8.06
CA ASP A 200 -2.05 -10.45 -7.95
C ASP A 200 -0.58 -10.85 -7.75
N GLY A 201 -0.34 -12.01 -7.15
CA GLY A 201 1.00 -12.57 -6.94
C GLY A 201 1.64 -12.12 -5.63
N TRP A 202 1.63 -10.81 -5.32
CA TRP A 202 2.20 -10.27 -4.09
C TRP A 202 1.52 -10.82 -2.82
N THR A 203 0.25 -11.12 -2.88
CA THR A 203 -0.49 -11.74 -1.77
C THR A 203 0.04 -13.13 -1.39
N LEU A 204 0.62 -13.85 -2.37
CA LEU A 204 1.22 -15.15 -2.13
C LEU A 204 2.60 -15.05 -1.48
N THR A 205 3.33 -13.94 -1.71
CA THR A 205 4.58 -13.66 -0.98
C THR A 205 4.28 -13.44 0.49
N ASP A 206 3.22 -12.69 0.80
CA ASP A 206 2.78 -12.44 2.18
C ASP A 206 2.46 -13.75 2.93
N TRP A 207 1.77 -14.70 2.28
CA TRP A 207 1.55 -16.04 2.83
C TRP A 207 2.86 -16.78 3.14
N PHE A 208 3.79 -16.79 2.18
CA PHE A 208 5.08 -17.43 2.35
C PHE A 208 5.88 -16.78 3.47
N GLU A 209 5.96 -15.45 3.49
CA GLU A 209 6.73 -14.67 4.43
C GLU A 209 6.28 -14.84 5.88
N ASN A 210 4.98 -14.89 6.12
CA ASN A 210 4.46 -15.13 7.47
C ASN A 210 4.76 -16.54 7.96
N VAL A 211 4.58 -17.55 7.10
CA VAL A 211 4.99 -18.93 7.43
C VAL A 211 6.49 -18.98 7.68
N TYR A 212 7.30 -18.39 6.80
CA TYR A 212 8.75 -18.44 6.90
C TYR A 212 9.28 -17.70 8.13
N LEU A 213 8.81 -16.47 8.38
CA LEU A 213 9.23 -15.70 9.56
C LEU A 213 8.89 -16.45 10.85
N SER A 214 7.71 -17.06 10.93
CA SER A 214 7.32 -17.84 12.11
C SER A 214 8.20 -19.07 12.31
N GLN A 215 8.48 -19.85 11.25
CA GLN A 215 9.22 -21.11 11.36
C GLN A 215 10.73 -20.94 11.44
N ALA A 216 11.29 -20.03 10.66
CA ALA A 216 12.74 -19.87 10.51
C ALA A 216 13.31 -18.80 11.43
N GLY A 217 12.49 -17.89 11.94
CA GLY A 217 12.89 -16.79 12.80
C GLY A 217 13.46 -15.58 12.05
N PRO A 218 13.63 -14.46 12.77
CA PRO A 218 13.98 -13.17 12.17
C PRO A 218 15.37 -13.15 11.52
N GLU A 219 16.37 -13.84 12.08
CA GLU A 219 17.72 -13.83 11.50
C GLU A 219 17.78 -14.49 10.13
N LYS A 220 17.08 -15.63 9.96
CA LYS A 220 17.00 -16.28 8.65
C LYS A 220 16.16 -15.51 7.67
N TYR A 221 15.09 -14.87 8.16
CA TYR A 221 14.24 -13.99 7.34
C TYR A 221 15.08 -12.84 6.75
N ASP A 222 15.85 -12.15 7.59
CA ASP A 222 16.73 -11.05 7.18
C ASP A 222 17.80 -11.51 6.18
N ALA A 223 18.43 -12.65 6.45
CA ALA A 223 19.45 -13.23 5.57
C ALA A 223 18.87 -13.66 4.19
N LEU A 224 17.63 -14.17 4.16
CA LEU A 224 16.96 -14.52 2.92
C LEU A 224 16.55 -13.26 2.13
N ALA A 225 16.02 -12.24 2.80
CA ALA A 225 15.66 -10.96 2.21
C ALA A 225 16.88 -10.25 1.58
N ALA A 226 18.07 -10.38 2.19
CA ALA A 226 19.33 -9.88 1.65
C ALA A 226 19.97 -10.80 0.60
N HIS A 227 19.38 -11.95 0.33
CA HIS A 227 19.96 -13.03 -0.48
C HIS A 227 21.36 -13.50 0.03
N GLU A 228 21.63 -13.35 1.33
CA GLU A 228 22.79 -13.92 2.03
C GLU A 228 22.54 -15.41 2.33
N LEU A 229 21.29 -15.79 2.54
CA LEU A 229 20.79 -17.15 2.55
C LEU A 229 20.19 -17.51 1.19
N LYS A 230 20.45 -18.71 0.70
CA LYS A 230 19.88 -19.17 -0.57
C LYS A 230 18.43 -19.61 -0.42
N TRP A 231 17.61 -19.35 -1.42
CA TRP A 231 16.24 -19.85 -1.48
C TRP A 231 16.12 -21.37 -1.53
N THR A 232 17.24 -22.08 -1.78
CA THR A 232 17.33 -23.55 -1.67
C THR A 232 17.65 -24.05 -0.27
N ASP A 233 17.81 -23.17 0.73
CA ASP A 233 18.00 -23.59 2.13
C ASP A 233 16.84 -24.47 2.61
N GLY A 234 17.15 -25.41 3.52
CA GLY A 234 16.15 -26.33 4.06
C GLY A 234 14.97 -25.60 4.71
N SER A 235 15.22 -24.45 5.37
CA SER A 235 14.16 -23.66 6.02
C SER A 235 13.13 -23.10 5.02
N VAL A 236 13.55 -22.73 3.80
CA VAL A 236 12.65 -22.28 2.73
C VAL A 236 11.80 -23.45 2.22
N VAL A 237 12.42 -24.64 2.03
CA VAL A 237 11.70 -25.84 1.63
C VAL A 237 10.69 -26.26 2.68
N ASP A 238 11.02 -26.13 3.98
CA ASP A 238 10.11 -26.42 5.09
C ASP A 238 8.90 -25.46 5.08
N ALA A 239 9.12 -24.16 4.88
CA ALA A 239 8.03 -23.17 4.79
C ALA A 239 7.12 -23.41 3.59
N LEU A 240 7.68 -23.69 2.41
CA LEU A 240 6.90 -24.06 1.23
C LEU A 240 6.14 -25.38 1.46
N THR A 241 6.72 -26.34 2.19
CA THR A 241 6.05 -27.59 2.55
C THR A 241 4.85 -27.33 3.44
N THR A 242 4.99 -26.47 4.44
CA THR A 242 3.89 -26.03 5.31
C THR A 242 2.79 -25.34 4.49
N LEU A 243 3.15 -24.38 3.65
CA LEU A 243 2.19 -23.67 2.80
C LEU A 243 1.48 -24.62 1.82
N SER A 244 2.17 -25.66 1.34
CA SER A 244 1.58 -26.66 0.46
C SER A 244 0.45 -27.44 1.13
N THR A 245 0.42 -27.57 2.46
CA THR A 245 -0.68 -28.25 3.16
C THR A 245 -1.99 -27.49 2.97
N LEU A 246 -1.95 -26.16 3.04
CA LEU A 246 -3.10 -25.32 2.73
C LEU A 246 -3.45 -25.32 1.24
N PHE A 247 -2.46 -25.12 0.37
CA PHE A 247 -2.71 -24.96 -1.07
C PHE A 247 -3.15 -26.23 -1.80
N LYS A 248 -2.80 -27.41 -1.29
CA LYS A 248 -3.26 -28.71 -1.82
C LYS A 248 -4.72 -28.99 -1.48
N ASP A 249 -5.21 -28.46 -0.40
CA ASP A 249 -6.54 -28.75 0.09
C ASP A 249 -7.60 -27.88 -0.60
N LYS A 250 -8.28 -28.48 -1.57
CA LYS A 250 -9.31 -27.79 -2.35
C LYS A 250 -10.54 -27.40 -1.54
N GLN A 251 -10.79 -28.03 -0.40
CA GLN A 251 -11.91 -27.69 0.48
C GLN A 251 -11.65 -26.39 1.21
N LEU A 252 -10.38 -26.10 1.51
CA LEU A 252 -10.02 -24.87 2.22
C LEU A 252 -10.07 -23.62 1.34
N LEU A 253 -9.94 -23.76 0.01
CA LEU A 253 -9.82 -22.60 -0.89
C LEU A 253 -11.12 -22.33 -1.65
N ALA A 254 -11.61 -21.10 -1.63
CA ALA A 254 -12.76 -20.68 -2.43
C ALA A 254 -12.51 -20.90 -3.93
N GLY A 255 -13.25 -21.83 -4.53
CA GLY A 255 -13.08 -22.26 -5.93
C GLY A 255 -11.81 -23.06 -6.19
N GLY A 256 -11.13 -23.56 -5.14
CA GLY A 256 -9.87 -24.31 -5.23
C GLY A 256 -8.72 -23.44 -5.76
N GLN A 257 -7.61 -24.07 -6.17
CA GLN A 257 -6.44 -23.37 -6.72
C GLN A 257 -6.80 -22.49 -7.94
N LYS A 258 -7.69 -22.96 -8.80
CA LYS A 258 -8.13 -22.20 -9.97
C LYS A 258 -8.91 -20.95 -9.56
N GLY A 259 -9.80 -21.07 -8.58
CA GLY A 259 -10.53 -19.93 -8.03
C GLY A 259 -9.57 -18.91 -7.43
N ALA A 260 -8.66 -19.33 -6.57
CA ALA A 260 -7.63 -18.49 -5.97
C ALA A 260 -6.79 -17.74 -7.02
N LEU A 261 -6.30 -18.42 -8.06
CA LEU A 261 -5.50 -17.81 -9.14
C LEU A 261 -6.27 -16.83 -10.04
N ASN A 262 -7.61 -16.81 -9.99
CA ASN A 262 -8.45 -15.87 -10.71
C ASN A 262 -9.10 -14.82 -9.81
N THR A 263 -8.72 -14.77 -8.55
CA THR A 263 -9.23 -13.81 -7.57
C THR A 263 -8.13 -12.78 -7.26
N ASP A 264 -8.43 -11.50 -7.47
CA ASP A 264 -7.59 -10.38 -7.07
C ASP A 264 -7.85 -10.00 -5.60
N PHE A 265 -7.07 -9.06 -5.05
CA PHE A 265 -7.19 -8.66 -3.64
C PHE A 265 -8.60 -8.15 -3.29
N PRO A 266 -9.21 -7.17 -3.99
CA PRO A 266 -10.58 -6.73 -3.67
C PRO A 266 -11.61 -7.85 -3.80
N GLY A 267 -11.48 -8.71 -4.80
CA GLY A 267 -12.33 -9.89 -4.99
C GLY A 267 -12.19 -10.92 -3.88
N SER A 268 -10.99 -11.06 -3.28
CA SER A 268 -10.81 -11.94 -2.14
C SER A 268 -11.56 -11.45 -0.90
N VAL A 269 -11.59 -10.15 -0.68
CA VAL A 269 -12.35 -9.51 0.40
C VAL A 269 -13.87 -9.62 0.13
N GLU A 270 -14.31 -9.45 -1.13
CA GLU A 270 -15.70 -9.64 -1.53
C GLU A 270 -16.23 -11.03 -1.22
N LYS A 271 -15.41 -12.07 -1.46
CA LYS A 271 -15.79 -13.47 -1.19
C LYS A 271 -16.02 -13.78 0.29
N VAL A 272 -15.54 -12.94 1.20
CA VAL A 272 -15.80 -13.08 2.65
C VAL A 272 -16.85 -12.09 3.12
N PHE A 273 -16.74 -10.83 2.72
CA PHE A 273 -17.54 -9.73 3.26
C PHE A 273 -18.60 -9.19 2.30
N GLY A 274 -18.66 -9.67 1.07
CA GLY A 274 -19.63 -9.26 0.06
C GLY A 274 -21.06 -9.77 0.36
N PRO A 275 -22.02 -9.47 -0.55
CA PRO A 275 -23.43 -9.84 -0.36
C PRO A 275 -23.70 -11.35 -0.54
N LYS A 276 -22.76 -12.09 -1.09
CA LYS A 276 -22.83 -13.55 -1.28
C LYS A 276 -21.48 -14.16 -0.90
N PRO A 277 -21.23 -14.36 0.40
CA PRO A 277 -19.96 -14.91 0.83
C PRO A 277 -19.73 -16.33 0.29
N GLU A 278 -18.51 -16.59 -0.14
CA GLU A 278 -18.03 -17.89 -0.62
C GLU A 278 -17.02 -18.51 0.36
N ALA A 279 -16.43 -17.68 1.26
CA ALA A 279 -15.43 -18.11 2.24
C ALA A 279 -15.68 -17.44 3.61
N GLY A 280 -15.15 -18.06 4.68
CA GLY A 280 -15.24 -17.52 6.02
C GLY A 280 -14.10 -16.58 6.41
N MET A 281 -12.92 -16.72 5.74
CA MET A 281 -11.69 -16.00 6.10
C MET A 281 -10.96 -15.50 4.86
N VAL A 282 -10.22 -14.38 5.02
CA VAL A 282 -9.23 -13.88 4.06
C VAL A 282 -7.98 -13.45 4.83
N TYR A 283 -6.82 -13.94 4.43
CA TYR A 283 -5.56 -13.49 4.98
C TYR A 283 -5.00 -12.38 4.11
N GLU A 284 -4.77 -11.24 4.72
CA GLU A 284 -4.05 -10.08 4.18
C GLU A 284 -3.79 -9.04 5.29
N GLY A 285 -3.30 -7.85 4.93
CA GLY A 285 -2.98 -6.78 5.87
C GLY A 285 -4.21 -6.05 6.43
N ASP A 286 -3.92 -5.10 7.31
CA ASP A 286 -4.91 -4.22 7.96
C ASP A 286 -5.82 -3.46 6.98
N PHE A 287 -5.37 -3.28 5.74
CA PHE A 287 -6.11 -2.58 4.68
C PHE A 287 -7.38 -3.34 4.20
N VAL A 288 -7.54 -4.62 4.55
CA VAL A 288 -8.80 -5.36 4.38
C VAL A 288 -9.96 -4.63 5.07
N ALA A 289 -9.73 -4.02 6.24
CA ALA A 289 -10.74 -3.24 6.95
C ALA A 289 -11.35 -2.12 6.08
N GLY A 290 -10.52 -1.41 5.32
CA GLY A 290 -10.99 -0.35 4.42
C GLY A 290 -11.88 -0.87 3.31
N VAL A 291 -11.52 -1.99 2.69
CA VAL A 291 -12.33 -2.62 1.63
C VAL A 291 -13.63 -3.18 2.19
N ALA A 292 -13.60 -3.91 3.32
CA ALA A 292 -14.78 -4.48 3.97
C ALA A 292 -15.78 -3.39 4.37
N LYS A 293 -15.29 -2.27 4.94
CA LYS A 293 -16.11 -1.13 5.35
C LYS A 293 -16.67 -0.36 4.15
N ASP A 294 -15.80 0.11 3.24
CA ASP A 294 -16.19 1.11 2.24
C ASP A 294 -16.89 0.50 1.02
N GLN A 295 -16.59 -0.76 0.67
CA GLN A 295 -17.25 -1.42 -0.47
C GLN A 295 -18.45 -2.27 -0.05
N PHE A 296 -18.39 -2.89 1.14
CA PHE A 296 -19.40 -3.85 1.56
C PHE A 296 -20.19 -3.41 2.80
N GLY A 297 -19.90 -2.21 3.35
CA GLY A 297 -20.65 -1.62 4.47
C GLY A 297 -20.47 -2.37 5.79
N ARG A 298 -19.39 -3.14 5.95
CA ARG A 298 -19.16 -3.93 7.16
C ARG A 298 -18.68 -3.04 8.31
N LYS A 299 -19.17 -3.32 9.49
CA LYS A 299 -18.72 -2.71 10.73
C LYS A 299 -17.51 -3.47 11.25
N ILE A 300 -16.38 -2.80 11.31
CA ILE A 300 -15.12 -3.38 11.80
C ILE A 300 -15.21 -3.61 13.31
N GLY A 301 -14.90 -4.83 13.74
CA GLY A 301 -15.08 -5.32 15.12
C GLY A 301 -16.45 -5.95 15.41
N GLU A 302 -17.41 -5.89 14.46
CA GLU A 302 -18.73 -6.52 14.57
C GLU A 302 -18.97 -7.53 13.43
N ASP A 303 -18.98 -7.06 12.18
CA ASP A 303 -19.26 -7.86 10.97
C ASP A 303 -17.97 -8.39 10.32
N ALA A 304 -16.85 -7.76 10.62
CA ALA A 304 -15.51 -8.13 10.15
C ALA A 304 -14.51 -7.90 11.28
N ASP A 305 -13.80 -8.94 11.65
CA ASP A 305 -12.78 -8.89 12.69
C ASP A 305 -11.56 -9.70 12.23
N PHE A 306 -10.44 -9.63 12.95
CA PHE A 306 -9.23 -10.38 12.61
C PHE A 306 -8.62 -11.07 13.82
N PHE A 307 -7.79 -12.06 13.55
CA PHE A 307 -6.81 -12.58 14.49
C PHE A 307 -5.41 -12.48 13.89
N PRO A 308 -4.36 -12.32 14.70
CA PRO A 308 -2.98 -12.32 14.23
C PRO A 308 -2.66 -13.62 13.47
N PHE A 309 -1.84 -13.55 12.42
CA PHE A 309 -1.36 -14.77 11.76
C PHE A 309 -0.73 -15.68 12.83
N PRO A 310 -1.24 -16.90 12.98
CA PRO A 310 -0.88 -17.73 14.12
C PRO A 310 0.53 -18.33 13.95
N PRO A 311 1.23 -18.60 15.06
CA PRO A 311 2.53 -19.24 15.04
C PRO A 311 2.46 -20.63 14.37
N VAL A 312 3.51 -20.95 13.61
CA VAL A 312 3.66 -22.21 12.88
C VAL A 312 4.57 -23.14 13.64
N GLY A 313 4.07 -24.30 14.04
CA GLY A 313 4.82 -25.27 14.84
C GLY A 313 5.26 -24.70 16.18
N ALA A 314 6.56 -24.70 16.44
CA ALA A 314 7.17 -24.13 17.65
C ALA A 314 7.65 -22.68 17.47
N GLY A 315 7.33 -22.05 16.33
CA GLY A 315 7.74 -20.67 16.04
C GLY A 315 6.92 -19.63 16.81
N GLU A 316 7.33 -18.37 16.68
CA GLU A 316 6.63 -17.22 17.24
C GLU A 316 5.58 -16.69 16.25
N ALA A 317 4.59 -15.93 16.74
CA ALA A 317 3.66 -15.23 15.89
C ALA A 317 4.41 -14.18 15.04
N PRO A 318 4.30 -14.22 13.70
CA PRO A 318 5.02 -13.29 12.84
C PRO A 318 4.41 -11.89 12.89
N VAL A 319 5.23 -10.87 12.64
CA VAL A 319 4.76 -9.51 12.34
C VAL A 319 5.50 -9.02 11.10
N VAL A 320 4.89 -9.23 9.95
CA VAL A 320 5.34 -8.68 8.67
C VAL A 320 4.68 -7.33 8.46
N SER A 321 5.47 -6.32 8.11
CA SER A 321 5.01 -4.96 7.81
C SER A 321 5.34 -4.61 6.36
N GLY A 322 4.52 -3.79 5.76
CA GLY A 322 4.78 -3.14 4.48
C GLY A 322 4.56 -1.64 4.57
N GLY A 323 4.59 -0.98 3.45
CA GLY A 323 4.25 0.45 3.42
C GLY A 323 4.49 1.09 2.06
N ASP A 324 3.83 2.22 1.84
CA ASP A 324 3.88 2.97 0.59
C ASP A 324 4.64 4.28 0.76
N ALA A 325 5.69 4.46 -0.03
CA ALA A 325 6.53 5.64 -0.04
C ALA A 325 6.12 6.60 -1.16
N ALA A 326 5.88 7.86 -0.83
CA ALA A 326 5.75 8.92 -1.81
C ALA A 326 7.14 9.34 -2.31
N VAL A 327 7.33 9.36 -3.63
CA VAL A 327 8.55 9.84 -4.30
C VAL A 327 8.20 10.91 -5.34
N VAL A 328 9.11 11.85 -5.59
CA VAL A 328 8.96 12.88 -6.63
C VAL A 328 9.83 12.52 -7.82
N LEU A 329 9.24 12.52 -9.03
CA LEU A 329 9.97 12.24 -10.25
C LEU A 329 10.60 13.52 -10.81
N LYS A 330 11.86 13.43 -11.28
CA LYS A 330 12.62 14.55 -11.90
C LYS A 330 11.94 15.07 -13.15
N ASP A 331 11.43 14.16 -13.96
CA ASP A 331 10.81 14.46 -15.26
C ASP A 331 9.30 14.77 -15.13
N GLY A 332 8.79 14.91 -13.90
CA GLY A 332 7.45 15.43 -13.62
C GLY A 332 7.30 16.86 -14.09
N LYS A 333 6.11 17.22 -14.57
CA LYS A 333 5.85 18.58 -15.09
C LYS A 333 5.85 19.65 -14.00
N ASN A 334 5.60 19.26 -12.74
CA ASN A 334 5.50 20.16 -11.60
C ASN A 334 6.14 19.58 -10.32
N THR A 335 7.44 19.34 -10.37
CA THR A 335 8.22 18.79 -9.25
C THR A 335 8.10 19.66 -7.97
N LYS A 336 8.00 21.00 -8.12
CA LYS A 336 7.82 21.91 -6.98
C LYS A 336 6.50 21.64 -6.23
N ALA A 337 5.41 21.52 -6.95
CA ALA A 337 4.12 21.19 -6.33
C ALA A 337 4.09 19.74 -5.82
N GLY A 338 4.79 18.82 -6.49
CA GLY A 338 5.02 17.46 -5.98
C GLY A 338 5.76 17.45 -4.64
N MET A 339 6.83 18.24 -4.49
CA MET A 339 7.53 18.39 -3.20
C MET A 339 6.62 18.96 -2.10
N ALA A 340 5.79 19.95 -2.44
CA ALA A 340 4.83 20.52 -1.47
C ALA A 340 3.77 19.48 -1.06
N LEU A 341 3.36 18.57 -1.96
CA LEU A 341 2.50 17.45 -1.59
C LEU A 341 3.21 16.53 -0.59
N LEU A 342 4.47 16.19 -0.79
CA LEU A 342 5.21 15.36 0.17
C LEU A 342 5.40 16.06 1.52
N GLU A 343 5.62 17.37 1.54
CA GLU A 343 5.66 18.14 2.79
C GLU A 343 4.33 18.06 3.54
N TYR A 344 3.20 18.12 2.83
CA TYR A 344 1.87 17.93 3.42
C TYR A 344 1.68 16.48 3.90
N LEU A 345 2.01 15.48 3.09
CA LEU A 345 1.90 14.06 3.46
C LEU A 345 2.74 13.70 4.71
N ALA A 346 3.84 14.44 4.97
CA ALA A 346 4.66 14.24 6.17
C ALA A 346 4.00 14.77 7.47
N THR A 347 2.84 15.42 7.38
CA THR A 347 2.13 15.96 8.53
C THR A 347 1.16 14.95 9.17
N PRO A 348 0.91 15.03 10.49
CA PRO A 348 -0.14 14.24 11.14
C PRO A 348 -1.53 14.53 10.58
N GLU A 349 -1.79 15.76 10.14
CA GLU A 349 -3.08 16.16 9.56
C GLU A 349 -3.42 15.37 8.30
N ALA A 350 -2.45 15.20 7.41
CA ALA A 350 -2.64 14.41 6.20
C ALA A 350 -2.96 12.94 6.53
N ALA A 351 -2.22 12.36 7.50
CA ALA A 351 -2.44 11.00 7.95
C ALA A 351 -3.81 10.82 8.62
N ALA A 352 -4.27 11.80 9.41
CA ALA A 352 -5.56 11.77 10.10
C ALA A 352 -6.75 11.66 9.14
N VAL A 353 -6.66 12.25 7.95
CA VAL A 353 -7.72 12.18 6.93
C VAL A 353 -8.01 10.73 6.53
N TRP A 354 -6.98 9.94 6.26
CA TRP A 354 -7.18 8.54 5.87
C TRP A 354 -7.41 7.64 7.09
N ALA A 355 -6.73 7.89 8.21
CA ALA A 355 -6.92 7.13 9.44
C ALA A 355 -8.40 7.12 9.89
N GLY A 356 -9.09 8.25 9.77
CA GLY A 356 -10.53 8.36 10.08
C GLY A 356 -11.42 7.59 9.10
N ALA A 357 -10.97 7.38 7.86
CA ALA A 357 -11.70 6.59 6.87
C ALA A 357 -11.56 5.08 7.08
N GLY A 358 -10.43 4.60 7.62
CA GLY A 358 -10.13 3.18 7.87
C GLY A 358 -9.22 2.55 6.83
N GLY A 359 -8.67 1.37 7.15
CA GLY A 359 -7.74 0.63 6.27
C GLY A 359 -6.41 1.35 6.04
N PHE A 360 -5.91 2.04 7.05
CA PHE A 360 -4.70 2.86 7.00
C PHE A 360 -3.96 2.81 8.32
N LEU A 361 -2.67 2.58 8.26
CA LEU A 361 -1.76 2.77 9.38
C LEU A 361 -0.73 3.83 9.02
N SER A 362 -0.42 4.72 9.97
CA SER A 362 0.56 5.77 9.76
C SER A 362 1.91 5.41 10.37
N PRO A 363 3.01 5.52 9.62
CA PRO A 363 4.35 5.44 10.20
C PRO A 363 4.76 6.71 10.95
N ASN A 364 3.97 7.78 10.84
CA ASN A 364 4.17 9.04 11.56
C ASN A 364 3.71 8.92 13.01
N ARG A 365 4.64 8.84 13.94
CA ARG A 365 4.40 8.68 15.39
C ARG A 365 3.72 9.87 16.06
N LYS A 366 3.50 10.99 15.34
CA LYS A 366 2.79 12.16 15.83
C LYS A 366 1.29 12.13 15.52
N LEU A 367 0.83 11.14 14.74
CA LEU A 367 -0.60 10.93 14.58
C LEU A 367 -1.23 10.54 15.91
N ASP A 368 -2.28 11.27 16.30
CA ASP A 368 -3.08 10.91 17.46
C ASP A 368 -3.85 9.61 17.15
N LEU A 369 -3.72 8.61 18.02
CA LEU A 369 -4.39 7.32 17.88
C LEU A 369 -5.93 7.43 17.88
N THR A 370 -6.48 8.50 18.45
CA THR A 370 -7.92 8.81 18.40
C THR A 370 -8.40 9.18 16.98
N SER A 371 -7.49 9.48 16.06
CA SER A 371 -7.81 9.71 14.64
C SER A 371 -8.26 8.46 13.89
N TYR A 372 -7.94 7.25 14.40
CA TYR A 372 -8.41 6.01 13.79
C TYR A 372 -9.91 5.80 14.05
N GLY A 373 -10.64 5.49 12.98
CA GLY A 373 -12.11 5.46 12.98
C GLY A 373 -12.76 4.32 13.78
N ASP A 374 -11.97 3.26 14.15
CA ASP A 374 -12.45 2.12 14.90
C ASP A 374 -11.37 1.58 15.86
N ASP A 375 -11.80 0.79 16.84
CA ASP A 375 -10.91 0.26 17.89
C ASP A 375 -10.01 -0.87 17.39
N VAL A 376 -10.45 -1.61 16.38
CA VAL A 376 -9.67 -2.69 15.76
C VAL A 376 -8.45 -2.11 15.06
N THR A 377 -8.64 -1.13 14.17
CA THR A 377 -7.54 -0.43 13.48
C THR A 377 -6.62 0.27 14.48
N ARG A 378 -7.18 0.88 15.54
CA ARG A 378 -6.38 1.50 16.61
C ARG A 378 -5.52 0.48 17.36
N THR A 379 -6.06 -0.70 17.62
CA THR A 379 -5.34 -1.79 18.30
C THR A 379 -4.24 -2.33 17.39
N THR A 380 -4.52 -2.49 16.09
CA THR A 380 -3.54 -2.90 15.07
C THR A 380 -2.37 -1.90 14.99
N ALA A 381 -2.67 -0.60 14.97
CA ALA A 381 -1.63 0.44 14.99
C ALA A 381 -0.75 0.35 16.26
N LYS A 382 -1.36 0.15 17.42
CA LYS A 382 -0.64 -0.04 18.69
C LYS A 382 0.23 -1.28 18.67
N SER A 383 -0.26 -2.41 18.13
CA SER A 383 0.49 -3.66 18.06
C SER A 383 1.71 -3.53 17.14
N LEU A 384 1.56 -2.89 15.99
CA LEU A 384 2.69 -2.62 15.08
C LEU A 384 3.76 -1.75 15.73
N ILE A 385 3.36 -0.71 16.47
CA ILE A 385 4.29 0.15 17.22
C ILE A 385 4.97 -0.63 18.35
N ALA A 386 4.22 -1.45 19.09
CA ALA A 386 4.72 -2.22 20.22
C ALA A 386 5.66 -3.36 19.83
N ALA A 387 5.48 -3.95 18.63
CA ALA A 387 6.34 -5.01 18.11
C ALA A 387 7.80 -4.56 17.89
N GLY A 388 8.04 -3.25 17.68
CA GLY A 388 9.38 -2.67 17.68
C GLY A 388 10.35 -3.42 16.77
N ASP A 389 11.43 -3.96 17.33
CA ASP A 389 12.50 -4.64 16.58
C ASP A 389 12.14 -6.06 16.11
N THR A 390 10.99 -6.61 16.53
CA THR A 390 10.52 -7.93 16.05
C THR A 390 9.79 -7.84 14.73
N VAL A 391 9.34 -6.64 14.32
CA VAL A 391 8.73 -6.40 13.00
C VAL A 391 9.75 -6.64 11.90
N ARG A 392 9.34 -7.36 10.87
CA ARG A 392 10.10 -7.44 9.61
C ARG A 392 9.32 -6.78 8.48
N PHE A 393 10.03 -6.02 7.67
CA PHE A 393 9.44 -5.48 6.45
C PHE A 393 9.28 -6.61 5.44
N ASP A 394 8.22 -6.57 4.67
CA ASP A 394 7.94 -7.47 3.55
C ASP A 394 9.19 -7.73 2.71
N MET A 395 9.56 -8.99 2.59
CA MET A 395 10.79 -9.43 1.94
C MET A 395 10.73 -9.17 0.43
N SER A 396 9.59 -9.44 -0.18
CA SER A 396 9.38 -9.26 -1.61
C SER A 396 9.45 -7.78 -1.99
N ASP A 397 8.92 -6.90 -1.15
CA ASP A 397 8.99 -5.45 -1.33
C ASP A 397 10.42 -4.90 -1.19
N GLN A 398 11.28 -5.55 -0.39
CA GLN A 398 12.69 -5.19 -0.25
C GLN A 398 13.55 -5.70 -1.41
N ALA A 399 13.13 -6.79 -2.05
CA ALA A 399 13.88 -7.44 -3.11
C ALA A 399 14.03 -6.55 -4.36
N PRO A 400 15.07 -6.78 -5.19
CA PRO A 400 15.15 -6.12 -6.49
C PRO A 400 13.84 -6.26 -7.28
N ALA A 401 13.38 -5.17 -7.91
CA ALA A 401 12.09 -5.13 -8.60
C ALA A 401 11.86 -6.29 -9.60
N ALA A 402 12.93 -6.79 -10.22
CA ALA A 402 12.87 -7.93 -11.14
C ALA A 402 12.53 -9.27 -10.45
N PHE A 403 12.71 -9.36 -9.11
CA PHE A 403 12.38 -10.54 -8.31
C PHE A 403 11.06 -10.35 -7.54
N GLY A 404 10.96 -9.32 -6.69
CA GLY A 404 9.87 -9.14 -5.77
C GLY A 404 8.85 -8.02 -6.12
N GLY A 405 9.01 -7.31 -7.25
CA GLY A 405 8.18 -6.14 -7.56
C GLY A 405 7.67 -6.05 -9.00
N THR A 406 7.58 -7.17 -9.74
CA THR A 406 7.14 -7.17 -11.14
C THR A 406 6.07 -8.22 -11.37
N LYS A 407 4.85 -7.79 -11.68
CA LYS A 407 3.71 -8.67 -11.96
C LYS A 407 4.02 -9.64 -13.11
N GLY A 408 3.77 -10.93 -12.87
CA GLY A 408 4.00 -11.98 -13.86
C GLY A 408 5.46 -12.42 -14.01
N ALA A 409 6.35 -12.00 -13.10
CA ALA A 409 7.76 -12.37 -13.08
C ALA A 409 8.23 -12.70 -11.65
N GLY A 410 9.47 -13.18 -11.54
CA GLY A 410 10.16 -13.38 -10.27
C GLY A 410 9.37 -14.24 -9.27
N GLU A 411 9.44 -13.84 -8.02
CA GLU A 411 8.81 -14.54 -6.90
C GLU A 411 7.28 -14.66 -7.07
N TRP A 412 6.61 -13.57 -7.48
CA TRP A 412 5.16 -13.56 -7.65
C TRP A 412 4.68 -14.64 -8.64
N LYS A 413 5.36 -14.73 -9.78
CA LYS A 413 5.01 -15.75 -10.80
C LYS A 413 5.30 -17.17 -10.31
N ILE A 414 6.42 -17.36 -9.63
CA ILE A 414 6.83 -18.68 -9.14
C ILE A 414 5.87 -19.17 -8.05
N LEU A 415 5.43 -18.29 -7.14
CA LEU A 415 4.44 -18.64 -6.13
C LEU A 415 3.04 -18.84 -6.71
N GLN A 416 2.66 -18.15 -7.79
CA GLN A 416 1.43 -18.46 -8.54
C GLN A 416 1.50 -19.85 -9.19
N ASP A 417 2.66 -20.26 -9.72
CA ASP A 417 2.85 -21.60 -10.27
C ASP A 417 2.84 -22.64 -9.16
N PHE A 418 3.42 -22.33 -7.99
CA PHE A 418 3.35 -23.18 -6.81
C PHE A 418 1.91 -23.33 -6.28
N LEU A 419 1.11 -22.25 -6.23
CA LEU A 419 -0.31 -22.36 -5.89
C LEU A 419 -1.07 -23.25 -6.87
N ARG A 420 -0.74 -23.21 -8.16
CA ARG A 420 -1.35 -24.05 -9.19
C ARG A 420 -1.03 -25.53 -8.99
N ASP A 421 0.21 -25.85 -8.65
CA ASP A 421 0.69 -27.21 -8.38
C ASP A 421 1.70 -27.21 -7.22
N PRO A 422 1.20 -27.30 -5.97
CA PRO A 422 2.03 -27.25 -4.78
C PRO A 422 2.69 -28.60 -4.43
N ALA A 423 2.91 -29.47 -5.41
CA ALA A 423 3.40 -30.84 -5.16
C ALA A 423 4.89 -30.91 -4.84
N ASP A 424 5.70 -29.98 -5.38
CA ASP A 424 7.17 -30.03 -5.25
C ASP A 424 7.77 -28.72 -4.68
N PRO A 425 7.80 -28.56 -3.33
CA PRO A 425 8.44 -27.43 -2.67
C PRO A 425 9.92 -27.26 -3.01
N LYS A 426 10.65 -28.37 -3.26
CA LYS A 426 12.09 -28.30 -3.60
C LYS A 426 12.31 -27.71 -5.00
N ALA A 427 11.52 -28.13 -5.97
CA ALA A 427 11.59 -27.55 -7.30
C ALA A 427 11.20 -26.06 -7.29
N THR A 428 10.20 -25.67 -6.50
CA THR A 428 9.82 -24.27 -6.31
C THR A 428 10.97 -23.46 -5.69
N ALA A 429 11.60 -23.97 -4.62
CA ALA A 429 12.77 -23.34 -3.98
C ALA A 429 13.93 -23.15 -4.99
N ALA A 430 14.19 -24.13 -5.87
CA ALA A 430 15.21 -24.03 -6.90
C ALA A 430 14.87 -22.96 -7.98
N GLN A 431 13.59 -22.79 -8.33
CA GLN A 431 13.14 -21.75 -9.25
C GLN A 431 13.29 -20.36 -8.61
N LEU A 432 12.90 -20.21 -7.33
CA LEU A 432 13.08 -18.98 -6.56
C LEU A 432 14.57 -18.60 -6.50
N GLU A 433 15.48 -19.52 -6.16
CA GLU A 433 16.92 -19.27 -6.15
C GLU A 433 17.45 -18.84 -7.52
N SER A 434 17.00 -19.52 -8.61
CA SER A 434 17.44 -19.16 -9.96
C SER A 434 17.01 -17.75 -10.35
N ALA A 435 15.82 -17.31 -9.93
CA ALA A 435 15.33 -15.96 -10.20
C ALA A 435 16.02 -14.91 -9.31
N ALA A 436 16.15 -15.18 -8.01
CA ALA A 436 16.83 -14.32 -7.05
C ALA A 436 18.29 -14.09 -7.43
N ALA A 437 19.05 -15.17 -7.73
CA ALA A 437 20.45 -15.08 -8.12
C ALA A 437 20.70 -14.22 -9.37
N LYS A 438 19.71 -14.05 -10.25
CA LYS A 438 19.80 -13.13 -11.40
C LYS A 438 19.52 -11.69 -10.98
N ALA A 439 18.47 -11.49 -10.16
CA ALA A 439 18.01 -10.16 -9.79
C ALA A 439 18.97 -9.45 -8.83
N TYR A 440 19.56 -10.16 -7.88
CA TYR A 440 20.50 -9.59 -6.89
C TYR A 440 21.91 -9.34 -7.43
N LYS A 441 22.23 -9.81 -8.65
CA LYS A 441 23.53 -9.53 -9.30
C LYS A 441 23.51 -8.26 -10.15
N GLY A 442 22.34 -7.74 -10.48
CA GLY A 442 22.16 -6.51 -11.28
C GLY A 442 22.13 -5.29 -10.41
#